data_10d0f77dea3b4d34b48549cf60fbaa76
#
_entry.id   10d0f77dea3b4d34b48549cf60fbaa76
#
_cell.length_a   1.000
_cell.length_b   1.000
_cell.length_c   1.000
_cell.angle_alpha   90.00
_cell.angle_beta   90.00
_cell.angle_gamma   90.00
#
_symmetry.space_group_name_H-M   'P 1'
#
loop_
_entity.id
_entity.type
_entity.pdbx_description
1 polymer ?
#
loop_
_entity_poly.entity_id
_entity_poly.type
_entity_poly.pdbx_seq_one_letter_code
_entity_poly.pdbx_strand_id
1 'polypeptide(L)'
;MNILKLTPSCKDYLWGGSRLRSDFGIKSDLNPLAEAWVLSCHPDGPSYLADGTTLADYVTAHPGCLGTDCDKFEQFPILTKFIDAKNNLSIQVHPSNEYALKNEHQYGKTEMWYVLDCEPGAFLYYGFDHEISKAEFEERIKNNTLTEVLNAVPVHKGDCFFIPAGTLHAICKGIVIAEVQQNSNVTYRVYDYGRVGADGKPRALHVEKALDVTLRTPPVKHDFGSHLAQGEYFTVDAKNGAFEDTADEKSFVSLLVTDGEGELTCGGETVVVKKGDSFFLPAGSGNYAVRGTCQTLVTRV
;
A
#
# COMPACT_ATOMS: atom_id res chain seq x y z
N MET A 1 12.97 22.45 -7.21
CA MET A 1 12.34 21.36 -8.00
C MET A 1 11.04 21.03 -7.32
N ASN A 2 9.94 21.20 -8.04
CA ASN A 2 8.59 21.05 -7.49
C ASN A 2 7.96 19.69 -7.84
N ILE A 3 8.54 18.97 -8.79
CA ILE A 3 8.11 17.64 -9.22
C ILE A 3 9.26 16.66 -9.06
N LEU A 4 9.13 15.71 -8.13
CA LEU A 4 10.12 14.65 -7.93
C LEU A 4 9.55 13.34 -8.44
N LYS A 5 10.07 12.85 -9.57
CA LYS A 5 9.75 11.51 -10.07
C LYS A 5 10.50 10.48 -9.25
N LEU A 6 9.81 9.45 -8.77
CA LEU A 6 10.37 8.42 -7.93
C LEU A 6 10.60 7.12 -8.70
N THR A 7 11.74 6.49 -8.42
CA THR A 7 12.07 5.14 -8.85
C THR A 7 11.88 4.19 -7.67
N PRO A 8 11.10 3.09 -7.81
CA PRO A 8 10.77 2.22 -6.69
C PRO A 8 11.91 1.29 -6.28
N SER A 9 11.96 0.93 -4.99
CA SER A 9 12.55 -0.34 -4.55
C SER A 9 11.61 -1.50 -4.89
N CYS A 10 12.18 -2.60 -5.37
CA CYS A 10 11.42 -3.77 -5.82
C CYS A 10 11.67 -4.99 -4.92
N LYS A 11 10.67 -5.92 -4.86
CA LYS A 11 10.71 -7.15 -4.06
C LYS A 11 10.30 -8.35 -4.91
N ASP A 12 10.96 -9.51 -4.66
CA ASP A 12 10.83 -10.77 -5.40
C ASP A 12 10.17 -11.90 -4.60
N TYR A 13 9.12 -11.55 -3.84
CA TYR A 13 8.42 -12.55 -3.04
C TYR A 13 7.85 -13.70 -3.91
N LEU A 14 7.80 -14.92 -3.35
CA LEU A 14 7.40 -16.17 -4.03
C LEU A 14 6.03 -16.13 -4.70
N TRP A 15 5.13 -15.28 -4.22
CA TRP A 15 3.78 -15.13 -4.75
C TRP A 15 3.68 -14.12 -5.90
N GLY A 16 4.76 -13.41 -6.20
CA GLY A 16 4.79 -12.36 -7.21
C GLY A 16 4.67 -12.87 -8.64
N GLY A 17 4.37 -11.94 -9.52
CA GLY A 17 4.22 -12.17 -10.96
C GLY A 17 5.21 -11.39 -11.81
N SER A 18 4.75 -10.93 -12.96
CA SER A 18 5.52 -10.14 -13.92
C SER A 18 4.78 -8.88 -14.40
N ARG A 19 3.53 -8.70 -13.93
CA ARG A 19 2.63 -7.65 -14.42
C ARG A 19 3.09 -6.25 -14.06
N LEU A 20 3.79 -6.06 -12.94
CA LEU A 20 4.39 -4.75 -12.62
C LEU A 20 5.40 -4.32 -13.69
N ARG A 21 6.08 -5.27 -14.34
CA ARG A 21 6.99 -4.99 -15.45
C ARG A 21 6.24 -4.83 -16.76
N SER A 22 5.37 -5.79 -17.13
CA SER A 22 4.69 -5.80 -18.44
C SER A 22 3.64 -4.71 -18.58
N ASP A 23 2.85 -4.48 -17.51
CA ASP A 23 1.65 -3.63 -17.59
C ASP A 23 1.88 -2.22 -17.03
N PHE A 24 2.86 -2.07 -16.11
CA PHE A 24 3.16 -0.80 -15.43
C PHE A 24 4.55 -0.24 -15.78
N GLY A 25 5.35 -0.95 -16.56
CA GLY A 25 6.66 -0.49 -17.01
C GLY A 25 7.70 -0.34 -15.90
N ILE A 26 7.50 -0.97 -14.74
CA ILE A 26 8.46 -0.95 -13.63
C ILE A 26 9.74 -1.67 -14.06
N LYS A 27 10.85 -0.96 -13.99
CA LYS A 27 12.16 -1.51 -14.36
C LYS A 27 12.77 -2.25 -13.17
N SER A 28 13.00 -3.54 -13.34
CA SER A 28 13.64 -4.39 -12.33
C SER A 28 14.11 -5.68 -12.98
N ASP A 29 15.25 -6.20 -12.51
CA ASP A 29 15.79 -7.52 -12.93
C ASP A 29 15.24 -8.67 -12.05
N LEU A 30 14.49 -8.35 -10.97
CA LEU A 30 13.91 -9.33 -10.08
C LEU A 30 12.84 -10.20 -10.79
N ASN A 31 12.87 -11.50 -10.58
CA ASN A 31 11.90 -12.44 -11.14
C ASN A 31 11.59 -13.55 -10.10
N PRO A 32 10.37 -13.57 -9.54
CA PRO A 32 9.22 -12.71 -9.83
C PRO A 32 9.43 -11.25 -9.39
N LEU A 33 8.57 -10.35 -9.89
CA LEU A 33 8.46 -8.96 -9.41
C LEU A 33 7.15 -8.81 -8.65
N ALA A 34 7.22 -8.99 -7.34
CA ALA A 34 6.04 -9.06 -6.46
C ALA A 34 5.53 -7.68 -6.03
N GLU A 35 6.45 -6.81 -5.58
CA GLU A 35 6.12 -5.46 -5.12
C GLU A 35 7.07 -4.43 -5.71
N ALA A 36 6.54 -3.21 -5.94
CA ALA A 36 7.30 -2.02 -6.22
C ALA A 36 6.89 -0.93 -5.21
N TRP A 37 7.81 -0.53 -4.34
CA TRP A 37 7.59 0.50 -3.32
C TRP A 37 7.81 1.87 -3.96
N VAL A 38 6.73 2.45 -4.46
CA VAL A 38 6.74 3.61 -5.36
C VAL A 38 6.82 4.95 -4.63
N LEU A 39 6.42 4.99 -3.34
CA LEU A 39 6.63 6.10 -2.42
C LEU A 39 7.07 5.51 -1.08
N SER A 40 8.33 5.64 -0.72
CA SER A 40 8.87 4.99 0.48
C SER A 40 10.09 5.73 1.04
N CYS A 41 10.01 6.03 2.35
CA CYS A 41 11.18 6.37 3.17
C CYS A 41 11.58 5.20 4.09
N HIS A 42 10.98 4.02 3.93
CA HIS A 42 11.25 2.86 4.78
C HIS A 42 12.66 2.30 4.50
N PRO A 43 13.48 1.98 5.54
CA PRO A 43 14.85 1.51 5.36
C PRO A 43 14.94 0.19 4.59
N ASP A 44 13.92 -0.67 4.65
CA ASP A 44 13.89 -1.94 3.91
C ASP A 44 13.72 -1.76 2.40
N GLY A 45 13.34 -0.56 1.94
CA GLY A 45 13.14 -0.29 0.52
C GLY A 45 12.78 1.17 0.24
N PRO A 46 13.73 2.09 0.29
CA PRO A 46 13.48 3.49 -0.03
C PRO A 46 13.20 3.68 -1.52
N SER A 47 12.38 4.66 -1.87
CA SER A 47 12.29 5.15 -3.24
C SER A 47 13.45 6.11 -3.55
N TYR A 48 13.82 6.21 -4.82
CA TYR A 48 14.96 7.00 -5.27
C TYR A 48 14.53 8.11 -6.22
N LEU A 49 15.19 9.26 -6.12
CA LEU A 49 15.14 10.34 -7.08
C LEU A 49 16.02 10.01 -8.31
N ALA A 50 15.93 10.85 -9.35
CA ALA A 50 16.65 10.64 -10.61
C ALA A 50 18.19 10.67 -10.46
N ASP A 51 18.69 11.36 -9.45
CA ASP A 51 20.15 11.46 -9.13
C ASP A 51 20.64 10.31 -8.22
N GLY A 52 19.74 9.39 -7.82
CA GLY A 52 20.04 8.29 -6.93
C GLY A 52 19.91 8.60 -5.44
N THR A 53 19.57 9.83 -5.06
CA THR A 53 19.24 10.20 -3.68
C THR A 53 17.99 9.46 -3.24
N THR A 54 17.95 8.95 -2.00
CA THR A 54 16.72 8.35 -1.48
C THR A 54 15.70 9.44 -1.12
N LEU A 55 14.40 9.10 -1.20
CA LEU A 55 13.36 10.02 -0.73
C LEU A 55 13.56 10.38 0.76
N ALA A 56 14.04 9.44 1.59
CA ALA A 56 14.34 9.67 2.99
C ALA A 56 15.45 10.73 3.19
N ASP A 57 16.54 10.64 2.41
CA ASP A 57 17.62 11.64 2.45
C ASP A 57 17.13 13.01 1.96
N TYR A 58 16.32 13.02 0.88
CA TYR A 58 15.70 14.25 0.40
C TYR A 58 14.84 14.93 1.47
N VAL A 59 13.95 14.19 2.13
CA VAL A 59 13.09 14.68 3.21
C VAL A 59 13.93 15.24 4.36
N THR A 60 14.99 14.53 4.73
CA THR A 60 15.92 14.97 5.79
C THR A 60 16.62 16.28 5.43
N ALA A 61 17.04 16.44 4.18
CA ALA A 61 17.76 17.62 3.69
C ALA A 61 16.84 18.83 3.45
N HIS A 62 15.51 18.63 3.35
CA HIS A 62 14.54 19.68 3.04
C HIS A 62 13.44 19.77 4.14
N PRO A 63 13.77 20.29 5.33
CA PRO A 63 12.79 20.47 6.41
C PRO A 63 11.57 21.25 5.92
N GLY A 64 10.37 20.79 6.29
CA GLY A 64 9.10 21.39 5.86
C GLY A 64 8.54 20.85 4.53
N CYS A 65 9.30 20.06 3.75
CA CYS A 65 8.80 19.50 2.49
C CYS A 65 7.61 18.54 2.66
N LEU A 66 7.36 18.04 3.87
CA LEU A 66 6.21 17.19 4.19
C LEU A 66 4.96 18.00 4.52
N GLY A 67 5.10 19.26 4.98
CA GLY A 67 3.99 20.12 5.41
C GLY A 67 3.61 19.94 6.88
N THR A 68 2.83 20.91 7.39
CA THR A 68 2.49 21.03 8.82
C THR A 68 1.64 19.90 9.36
N ASP A 69 0.84 19.24 8.55
CA ASP A 69 0.03 18.07 8.96
C ASP A 69 0.89 16.84 9.28
N CYS A 70 2.14 16.85 8.81
CA CYS A 70 3.13 15.83 9.13
C CYS A 70 3.92 16.08 10.43
N ASP A 71 3.85 17.25 11.03
CA ASP A 71 4.62 17.61 12.25
C ASP A 71 4.30 16.72 13.47
N LYS A 72 3.13 16.08 13.46
CA LYS A 72 2.69 15.12 14.48
C LYS A 72 3.38 13.76 14.41
N PHE A 73 4.11 13.47 13.33
CA PHE A 73 4.74 12.16 13.09
C PHE A 73 6.26 12.26 13.31
N GLU A 74 6.82 11.29 14.01
CA GLU A 74 8.28 11.20 14.22
C GLU A 74 9.02 10.73 12.96
N GLN A 75 8.34 10.01 12.06
CA GLN A 75 8.88 9.46 10.83
C GLN A 75 7.95 9.77 9.66
N PHE A 76 8.46 9.63 8.44
CA PHE A 76 7.63 9.72 7.23
C PHE A 76 6.40 8.82 7.37
N PRO A 77 5.16 9.35 7.18
CA PRO A 77 3.97 8.66 7.70
C PRO A 77 3.48 7.49 6.87
N ILE A 78 3.74 7.47 5.56
CA ILE A 78 3.11 6.52 4.64
C ILE A 78 4.12 5.75 3.78
N LEU A 79 3.63 4.65 3.21
CA LEU A 79 4.31 3.84 2.21
C LEU A 79 3.29 3.47 1.13
N THR A 80 3.62 3.70 -0.14
CA THR A 80 2.77 3.31 -1.26
C THR A 80 3.46 2.27 -2.13
N LYS A 81 2.70 1.24 -2.53
CA LYS A 81 3.21 0.12 -3.32
C LYS A 81 2.30 -0.22 -4.49
N PHE A 82 2.91 -0.78 -5.54
CA PHE A 82 2.20 -1.70 -6.43
C PHE A 82 2.48 -3.14 -5.99
N ILE A 83 1.45 -3.98 -6.04
CA ILE A 83 1.51 -5.41 -5.68
C ILE A 83 0.91 -6.23 -6.83
N ASP A 84 1.66 -7.24 -7.31
CA ASP A 84 1.20 -8.23 -8.29
C ASP A 84 1.09 -9.60 -7.63
N ALA A 85 -0.11 -9.98 -7.26
CA ALA A 85 -0.44 -11.26 -6.65
C ALA A 85 -0.71 -12.34 -7.70
N LYS A 86 0.32 -12.90 -8.32
CA LYS A 86 0.18 -14.08 -9.20
C LYS A 86 -0.31 -15.29 -8.43
N ASN A 87 0.08 -15.43 -7.16
CA ASN A 87 -0.38 -16.45 -6.24
C ASN A 87 -0.93 -15.78 -4.97
N ASN A 88 -1.67 -16.53 -4.16
CA ASN A 88 -2.21 -16.00 -2.91
C ASN A 88 -1.09 -15.49 -2.00
N LEU A 89 -1.24 -14.31 -1.43
CA LEU A 89 -0.45 -13.87 -0.30
C LEU A 89 -0.84 -14.69 0.94
N SER A 90 0.01 -14.68 1.97
CA SER A 90 -0.37 -15.29 3.25
C SER A 90 -1.59 -14.60 3.86
N ILE A 91 -2.41 -15.33 4.58
CA ILE A 91 -3.39 -14.73 5.47
C ILE A 91 -2.64 -14.11 6.64
N GLN A 92 -2.86 -12.83 6.88
CA GLN A 92 -2.07 -12.00 7.77
C GLN A 92 -2.90 -10.93 8.45
N VAL A 93 -2.33 -10.36 9.52
CA VAL A 93 -2.89 -9.21 10.23
C VAL A 93 -1.77 -8.25 10.59
N HIS A 94 -2.10 -6.96 10.66
CA HIS A 94 -1.19 -5.91 11.07
C HIS A 94 -1.60 -5.33 12.42
N PRO A 95 -0.65 -5.02 13.32
CA PRO A 95 -0.95 -4.43 14.61
C PRO A 95 -1.33 -2.95 14.54
N SER A 96 -1.99 -2.45 15.58
CA SER A 96 -2.14 -1.01 15.84
C SER A 96 -0.80 -0.37 16.23
N ASN A 97 -0.74 0.97 16.21
CA ASN A 97 0.44 1.71 16.73
C ASN A 97 0.77 1.34 18.17
N GLU A 98 -0.25 1.26 19.04
CA GLU A 98 -0.06 0.96 20.45
C GLU A 98 0.72 -0.37 20.64
N TYR A 99 0.35 -1.38 19.88
CA TYR A 99 1.02 -2.68 19.95
C TYR A 99 2.38 -2.67 19.24
N ALA A 100 2.46 -2.10 18.03
CA ALA A 100 3.65 -2.15 17.19
C ALA A 100 4.80 -1.31 17.74
N LEU A 101 4.54 -0.11 18.23
CA LEU A 101 5.57 0.76 18.84
C LEU A 101 6.19 0.08 20.07
N LYS A 102 5.37 -0.60 20.88
CA LYS A 102 5.84 -1.31 22.07
C LYS A 102 6.64 -2.58 21.75
N ASN A 103 6.22 -3.37 20.77
CA ASN A 103 6.72 -4.72 20.55
C ASN A 103 7.66 -4.85 19.36
N GLU A 104 7.57 -3.93 18.36
CA GLU A 104 8.32 -3.98 17.11
C GLU A 104 9.16 -2.72 16.87
N HIS A 105 8.96 -1.65 17.66
CA HIS A 105 9.60 -0.33 17.50
C HIS A 105 9.34 0.29 16.11
N GLN A 106 8.17 0.02 15.52
CA GLN A 106 7.68 0.53 14.25
C GLN A 106 6.23 1.00 14.40
N TYR A 107 5.74 1.76 13.43
CA TYR A 107 4.30 2.06 13.36
C TYR A 107 3.48 0.78 13.21
N GLY A 108 2.22 0.84 13.61
CA GLY A 108 1.19 -0.09 13.19
C GLY A 108 0.97 0.00 11.68
N LYS A 109 0.00 -0.76 11.16
CA LYS A 109 -0.25 -0.77 9.73
C LYS A 109 -1.74 -0.81 9.45
N THR A 110 -2.33 0.38 9.28
CA THR A 110 -3.60 0.59 8.60
C THR A 110 -3.29 0.86 7.14
N GLU A 111 -4.08 0.30 6.24
CA GLU A 111 -3.84 0.38 4.80
C GLU A 111 -5.14 0.51 4.01
N MET A 112 -5.01 0.90 2.76
CA MET A 112 -6.07 0.81 1.77
C MET A 112 -5.53 0.14 0.52
N TRP A 113 -6.38 -0.63 -0.16
CA TRP A 113 -6.10 -1.25 -1.44
C TRP A 113 -7.03 -0.69 -2.51
N TYR A 114 -6.46 -0.34 -3.64
CA TYR A 114 -7.19 0.00 -4.84
C TYR A 114 -6.90 -1.06 -5.90
N VAL A 115 -7.94 -1.76 -6.38
CA VAL A 115 -7.79 -2.84 -7.36
C VAL A 115 -7.54 -2.24 -8.74
N LEU A 116 -6.32 -2.42 -9.24
CA LEU A 116 -5.89 -1.91 -10.55
C LEU A 116 -6.34 -2.81 -11.68
N ASP A 117 -6.29 -4.12 -11.42
CA ASP A 117 -6.78 -5.16 -12.33
C ASP A 117 -6.92 -6.49 -11.59
N CYS A 118 -7.79 -7.38 -12.11
CA CYS A 118 -7.96 -8.72 -11.57
C CYS A 118 -8.40 -9.72 -12.62
N GLU A 119 -8.07 -11.00 -12.41
CA GLU A 119 -8.57 -12.11 -13.22
C GLU A 119 -10.07 -12.36 -12.93
N PRO A 120 -10.83 -12.89 -13.90
CA PRO A 120 -12.22 -13.30 -13.66
C PRO A 120 -12.35 -14.27 -12.49
N GLY A 121 -13.24 -13.98 -11.54
CA GLY A 121 -13.46 -14.78 -10.34
C GLY A 121 -12.42 -14.60 -9.24
N ALA A 122 -11.53 -13.60 -9.36
CA ALA A 122 -10.61 -13.24 -8.29
C ALA A 122 -11.37 -12.73 -7.05
N PHE A 123 -10.82 -13.01 -5.89
CA PHE A 123 -11.38 -12.60 -4.60
C PHE A 123 -10.24 -12.32 -3.62
N LEU A 124 -10.57 -11.67 -2.52
CA LEU A 124 -9.66 -11.48 -1.39
C LEU A 124 -10.33 -11.93 -0.09
N TYR A 125 -9.55 -12.24 0.92
CA TYR A 125 -10.07 -12.41 2.27
C TYR A 125 -10.05 -11.06 2.98
N TYR A 126 -11.19 -10.70 3.62
CA TYR A 126 -11.36 -9.43 4.31
C TYR A 126 -12.17 -9.61 5.59
N GLY A 127 -11.47 -9.82 6.70
CA GLY A 127 -12.05 -10.10 8.01
C GLY A 127 -12.75 -11.43 8.10
N PHE A 128 -13.51 -11.59 9.16
CA PHE A 128 -14.35 -12.78 9.39
C PHE A 128 -15.75 -12.58 8.79
N ASP A 129 -16.41 -13.66 8.44
CA ASP A 129 -17.82 -13.64 7.98
C ASP A 129 -18.81 -13.54 9.16
N HIS A 130 -18.38 -13.91 10.38
CA HIS A 130 -19.11 -13.74 11.65
C HIS A 130 -18.13 -13.53 12.80
N GLU A 131 -18.63 -13.16 13.97
CA GLU A 131 -17.83 -13.03 15.19
C GLU A 131 -17.39 -14.41 15.70
N ILE A 132 -16.08 -14.56 16.00
CA ILE A 132 -15.52 -15.77 16.57
C ILE A 132 -14.74 -15.48 17.86
N SER A 133 -14.64 -16.50 18.74
CA SER A 133 -13.85 -16.39 19.95
C SER A 133 -12.34 -16.48 19.69
N LYS A 134 -11.50 -16.03 20.65
CA LYS A 134 -10.04 -16.21 20.57
C LYS A 134 -9.67 -17.70 20.50
N ALA A 135 -10.40 -18.55 21.26
CA ALA A 135 -10.16 -19.99 21.28
C ALA A 135 -10.50 -20.64 19.92
N GLU A 136 -11.60 -20.25 19.30
CA GLU A 136 -11.96 -20.72 17.97
C GLU A 136 -10.93 -20.26 16.93
N PHE A 137 -10.51 -18.99 16.95
CA PHE A 137 -9.48 -18.49 16.03
C PHE A 137 -8.18 -19.31 16.14
N GLU A 138 -7.72 -19.57 17.36
CA GLU A 138 -6.54 -20.41 17.61
C GLU A 138 -6.72 -21.86 17.10
N GLU A 139 -7.89 -22.45 17.34
CA GLU A 139 -8.22 -23.79 16.86
C GLU A 139 -8.25 -23.88 15.33
N ARG A 140 -8.87 -22.89 14.66
CA ARG A 140 -8.94 -22.80 13.20
C ARG A 140 -7.55 -22.70 12.55
N ILE A 141 -6.63 -21.94 13.18
CA ILE A 141 -5.24 -21.87 12.72
C ILE A 141 -4.56 -23.25 12.87
N LYS A 142 -4.68 -23.91 14.03
CA LYS A 142 -4.07 -25.21 14.31
C LYS A 142 -4.56 -26.31 13.38
N ASN A 143 -5.86 -26.28 13.07
CA ASN A 143 -6.51 -27.33 12.26
C ASN A 143 -6.47 -27.00 10.74
N ASN A 144 -5.86 -25.89 10.32
CA ASN A 144 -5.85 -25.41 8.93
C ASN A 144 -7.26 -25.18 8.34
N THR A 145 -8.24 -24.81 9.16
CA THR A 145 -9.64 -24.53 8.76
C THR A 145 -9.99 -23.05 8.82
N LEU A 146 -8.97 -22.17 8.94
CA LEU A 146 -9.19 -20.72 9.11
C LEU A 146 -10.00 -20.11 7.94
N THR A 147 -9.78 -20.58 6.72
CA THR A 147 -10.48 -20.06 5.54
C THR A 147 -11.99 -20.31 5.54
N GLU A 148 -12.48 -21.24 6.38
CA GLU A 148 -13.92 -21.56 6.47
C GLU A 148 -14.74 -20.48 7.21
N VAL A 149 -14.06 -19.59 7.95
CA VAL A 149 -14.67 -18.52 8.75
C VAL A 149 -14.26 -17.13 8.27
N LEU A 150 -13.55 -17.05 7.14
CA LEU A 150 -13.14 -15.78 6.55
C LEU A 150 -14.14 -15.30 5.49
N ASN A 151 -14.35 -13.99 5.49
CA ASN A 151 -15.15 -13.34 4.48
C ASN A 151 -14.38 -13.26 3.14
N ALA A 152 -14.77 -14.11 2.19
CA ALA A 152 -14.21 -14.12 0.84
C ALA A 152 -14.99 -13.12 -0.04
N VAL A 153 -14.38 -12.03 -0.42
CA VAL A 153 -15.00 -10.93 -1.16
C VAL A 153 -14.56 -10.96 -2.61
N PRO A 154 -15.46 -11.17 -3.58
CA PRO A 154 -15.14 -11.01 -5.01
C PRO A 154 -14.65 -9.58 -5.29
N VAL A 155 -13.70 -9.45 -6.22
CA VAL A 155 -13.13 -8.15 -6.56
C VAL A 155 -13.23 -7.84 -8.05
N HIS A 156 -13.28 -6.54 -8.34
CA HIS A 156 -13.30 -5.98 -9.68
C HIS A 156 -12.32 -4.81 -9.78
N LYS A 157 -11.87 -4.51 -10.99
CA LYS A 157 -11.09 -3.29 -11.25
C LYS A 157 -11.83 -2.05 -10.74
N GLY A 158 -11.15 -1.23 -9.95
CA GLY A 158 -11.70 0.00 -9.35
C GLY A 158 -12.27 -0.17 -7.95
N ASP A 159 -12.38 -1.40 -7.45
CA ASP A 159 -12.79 -1.62 -6.06
C ASP A 159 -11.75 -1.08 -5.09
N CYS A 160 -12.23 -0.56 -3.95
CA CYS A 160 -11.40 -0.02 -2.88
C CYS A 160 -11.73 -0.69 -1.56
N PHE A 161 -10.70 -1.06 -0.80
CA PHE A 161 -10.82 -1.67 0.53
C PHE A 161 -9.98 -0.88 1.52
N PHE A 162 -10.61 -0.42 2.60
CA PHE A 162 -9.90 0.18 3.74
C PHE A 162 -9.71 -0.89 4.82
N ILE A 163 -8.49 -1.12 5.22
CA ILE A 163 -8.10 -2.22 6.10
C ILE A 163 -7.49 -1.65 7.39
N PRO A 164 -8.30 -1.38 8.42
CA PRO A 164 -7.80 -0.98 9.72
C PRO A 164 -6.86 -2.03 10.31
N ALA A 165 -5.87 -1.57 11.07
CA ALA A 165 -5.06 -2.47 11.89
C ALA A 165 -5.94 -3.42 12.70
N GLY A 166 -5.53 -4.69 12.81
CA GLY A 166 -6.30 -5.75 13.45
C GLY A 166 -7.24 -6.52 12.51
N THR A 167 -7.49 -6.05 11.30
CA THR A 167 -8.29 -6.77 10.32
C THR A 167 -7.47 -7.90 9.69
N LEU A 168 -7.95 -9.13 9.80
CA LEU A 168 -7.34 -10.29 9.14
C LEU A 168 -7.65 -10.24 7.63
N HIS A 169 -6.63 -10.40 6.77
CA HIS A 169 -6.82 -10.22 5.34
C HIS A 169 -5.80 -11.01 4.50
N ALA A 170 -6.11 -11.18 3.21
CA ALA A 170 -5.14 -11.67 2.22
C ALA A 170 -5.56 -11.25 0.81
N ILE A 171 -4.61 -10.78 0.02
CA ILE A 171 -4.77 -10.66 -1.43
C ILE A 171 -4.64 -12.05 -2.02
N CYS A 172 -5.68 -12.53 -2.74
CA CYS A 172 -5.63 -13.80 -3.42
C CYS A 172 -5.09 -13.65 -4.85
N LYS A 173 -4.83 -14.78 -5.49
CA LYS A 173 -4.20 -14.84 -6.82
C LYS A 173 -4.97 -14.07 -7.89
N GLY A 174 -4.23 -13.54 -8.85
CA GLY A 174 -4.79 -12.91 -10.04
C GLY A 174 -5.18 -11.43 -9.82
N ILE A 175 -4.72 -10.80 -8.73
CA ILE A 175 -5.05 -9.41 -8.40
C ILE A 175 -3.81 -8.55 -8.48
N VAL A 176 -3.95 -7.36 -9.07
CA VAL A 176 -2.95 -6.28 -9.01
C VAL A 176 -3.55 -5.09 -8.31
N ILE A 177 -2.88 -4.59 -7.29
CA ILE A 177 -3.36 -3.45 -6.49
C ILE A 177 -2.33 -2.33 -6.40
N ALA A 178 -2.82 -1.12 -6.12
CA ALA A 178 -2.07 -0.08 -5.43
C ALA A 178 -2.44 -0.13 -3.95
N GLU A 179 -1.44 -0.18 -3.08
CA GLU A 179 -1.59 -0.15 -1.63
C GLU A 179 -1.04 1.17 -1.08
N VAL A 180 -1.84 1.89 -0.32
CA VAL A 180 -1.41 3.05 0.48
C VAL A 180 -1.56 2.67 1.95
N GLN A 181 -0.48 2.77 2.73
CA GLN A 181 -0.40 2.27 4.09
C GLN A 181 0.40 3.19 5.00
N GLN A 182 0.29 3.00 6.32
CA GLN A 182 1.28 3.54 7.25
C GLN A 182 2.68 3.04 6.91
N ASN A 183 3.71 3.85 7.18
CA ASN A 183 5.11 3.52 6.90
C ASN A 183 5.65 2.43 7.84
N SER A 184 5.20 1.21 7.60
CA SER A 184 5.50 0.02 8.40
C SER A 184 5.62 -1.23 7.53
N ASN A 185 6.49 -2.15 7.92
CA ASN A 185 6.63 -3.46 7.29
C ASN A 185 6.24 -4.61 8.24
N VAL A 186 5.56 -4.29 9.36
CA VAL A 186 5.16 -5.28 10.36
C VAL A 186 3.99 -6.11 9.86
N THR A 187 4.19 -7.43 9.78
CA THR A 187 3.20 -8.39 9.30
C THR A 187 3.18 -9.63 10.18
N TYR A 188 2.03 -9.96 10.77
CA TYR A 188 1.82 -11.21 11.49
C TYR A 188 1.11 -12.21 10.60
N ARG A 189 1.88 -13.17 10.10
CA ARG A 189 1.38 -14.23 9.21
C ARG A 189 0.76 -15.33 10.05
N VAL A 190 -0.46 -15.73 9.72
CA VAL A 190 -1.20 -16.79 10.42
C VAL A 190 -1.39 -18.04 9.60
N TYR A 191 -1.39 -17.94 8.27
CA TYR A 191 -1.52 -19.08 7.38
C TYR A 191 -0.81 -18.81 6.04
N ASP A 192 -0.05 -19.76 5.55
CA ASP A 192 0.76 -19.61 4.33
C ASP A 192 0.67 -20.79 3.37
N TYR A 193 -0.43 -21.53 3.41
CA TYR A 193 -0.73 -22.65 2.48
C TYR A 193 0.33 -23.75 2.46
N GLY A 194 1.13 -23.90 3.52
CA GLY A 194 2.24 -24.85 3.59
C GLY A 194 3.41 -24.57 2.63
N ARG A 195 3.49 -23.36 2.08
CA ARG A 195 4.56 -22.98 1.15
C ARG A 195 5.92 -23.00 1.84
N VAL A 196 6.92 -23.45 1.07
CA VAL A 196 8.32 -23.42 1.49
C VAL A 196 9.10 -22.36 0.71
N GLY A 197 10.05 -21.72 1.39
CA GLY A 197 10.96 -20.77 0.77
C GLY A 197 12.01 -21.46 -0.11
N ALA A 198 12.90 -20.67 -0.70
CA ALA A 198 14.02 -21.18 -1.49
C ALA A 198 14.99 -22.06 -0.67
N ASP A 199 15.00 -21.90 0.65
CA ASP A 199 15.75 -22.71 1.62
C ASP A 199 15.06 -24.03 1.98
N GLY A 200 13.92 -24.34 1.36
CA GLY A 200 13.13 -25.54 1.62
C GLY A 200 12.35 -25.54 2.94
N LYS A 201 12.31 -24.40 3.65
CA LYS A 201 11.60 -24.26 4.93
C LYS A 201 10.32 -23.45 4.78
N PRO A 202 9.25 -23.77 5.55
CA PRO A 202 8.07 -22.92 5.59
C PRO A 202 8.41 -21.56 6.22
N ARG A 203 7.74 -20.50 5.73
CA ARG A 203 7.86 -19.18 6.36
C ARG A 203 7.30 -19.20 7.77
N ALA A 204 7.94 -18.47 8.69
CA ALA A 204 7.50 -18.39 10.07
C ALA A 204 6.07 -17.85 10.18
N LEU A 205 5.27 -18.46 11.03
CA LEU A 205 3.96 -17.96 11.44
C LEU A 205 4.10 -17.21 12.78
N HIS A 206 3.27 -16.17 12.97
CA HIS A 206 3.30 -15.28 14.13
C HIS A 206 2.00 -15.42 14.93
N VAL A 207 1.60 -16.65 15.24
CA VAL A 207 0.27 -16.99 15.76
C VAL A 207 -0.05 -16.26 17.06
N GLU A 208 0.85 -16.25 18.04
CA GLU A 208 0.62 -15.59 19.34
C GLU A 208 0.36 -14.08 19.17
N LYS A 209 1.22 -13.38 18.41
CA LYS A 209 1.06 -11.96 18.13
C LYS A 209 -0.22 -11.67 17.36
N ALA A 210 -0.58 -12.53 16.41
CA ALA A 210 -1.82 -12.41 15.67
C ALA A 210 -3.06 -12.61 16.57
N LEU A 211 -3.02 -13.57 17.51
CA LEU A 211 -4.10 -13.78 18.50
C LEU A 211 -4.33 -12.56 19.40
N ASP A 212 -3.29 -11.77 19.64
CA ASP A 212 -3.38 -10.56 20.46
C ASP A 212 -3.99 -9.37 19.73
N VAL A 213 -3.69 -9.21 18.42
CA VAL A 213 -4.05 -8.00 17.69
C VAL A 213 -5.26 -8.15 16.77
N THR A 214 -5.70 -9.39 16.46
CA THR A 214 -6.78 -9.60 15.49
C THR A 214 -8.15 -9.22 16.03
N LEU A 215 -8.87 -8.39 15.28
CA LEU A 215 -10.30 -8.13 15.45
C LEU A 215 -11.07 -9.34 14.93
N ARG A 216 -11.81 -10.02 15.82
CA ARG A 216 -12.49 -11.29 15.53
C ARG A 216 -13.97 -11.09 15.19
N THR A 217 -14.28 -9.99 14.54
CA THR A 217 -15.62 -9.61 14.10
C THR A 217 -15.61 -9.37 12.59
N PRO A 218 -16.76 -9.40 11.93
CA PRO A 218 -16.88 -8.94 10.56
C PRO A 218 -16.34 -7.52 10.38
N PRO A 219 -15.72 -7.20 9.23
CA PRO A 219 -15.20 -5.86 8.97
C PRO A 219 -16.34 -4.84 8.90
N VAL A 220 -16.07 -3.65 9.41
CA VAL A 220 -17.01 -2.53 9.32
C VAL A 220 -16.83 -1.85 7.96
N LYS A 221 -17.95 -1.55 7.30
CA LYS A 221 -17.93 -0.73 6.09
C LYS A 221 -17.67 0.73 6.46
N HIS A 222 -16.68 1.33 5.85
CA HIS A 222 -16.35 2.74 6.00
C HIS A 222 -16.96 3.54 4.85
N ASP A 223 -17.41 4.76 5.15
CA ASP A 223 -17.88 5.75 4.17
C ASP A 223 -17.02 7.02 4.35
N PHE A 224 -16.23 7.33 3.34
CA PHE A 224 -15.33 8.48 3.34
C PHE A 224 -15.81 9.60 2.40
N GLY A 225 -17.09 9.59 2.05
CA GLY A 225 -17.69 10.59 1.15
C GLY A 225 -17.09 10.55 -0.24
N SER A 226 -16.38 11.61 -0.64
CA SER A 226 -15.73 11.70 -1.96
C SER A 226 -14.35 11.05 -2.01
N HIS A 227 -13.78 10.67 -0.86
CA HIS A 227 -12.48 10.05 -0.77
C HIS A 227 -12.58 8.52 -0.92
N LEU A 228 -11.55 7.89 -1.46
CA LEU A 228 -11.41 6.42 -1.45
C LEU A 228 -11.13 5.91 -0.05
N ALA A 229 -10.29 6.64 0.69
CA ALA A 229 -9.95 6.37 2.07
C ALA A 229 -9.55 7.67 2.76
N GLN A 230 -9.85 7.77 4.06
CA GLN A 230 -9.44 8.88 4.91
C GLN A 230 -9.16 8.39 6.32
N GLY A 231 -8.04 8.78 6.87
CA GLY A 231 -7.62 8.41 8.22
C GLY A 231 -6.57 9.37 8.77
N GLU A 232 -5.98 9.03 9.88
CA GLU A 232 -4.97 9.84 10.55
C GLU A 232 -3.70 10.04 9.71
N TYR A 233 -3.32 9.02 8.92
CA TYR A 233 -2.05 8.95 8.20
C TYR A 233 -2.16 9.35 6.73
N PHE A 234 -3.33 9.20 6.13
CA PHE A 234 -3.52 9.51 4.73
C PHE A 234 -4.98 9.77 4.37
N THR A 235 -5.14 10.59 3.35
CA THR A 235 -6.37 10.74 2.55
C THR A 235 -6.02 10.40 1.11
N VAL A 236 -6.83 9.54 0.47
CA VAL A 236 -6.61 9.08 -0.90
C VAL A 236 -7.81 9.40 -1.77
N ASP A 237 -7.55 10.04 -2.90
CA ASP A 237 -8.52 10.36 -3.94
C ASP A 237 -8.18 9.66 -5.24
N ALA A 238 -9.18 9.22 -6.01
CA ALA A 238 -9.01 8.85 -7.40
C ALA A 238 -9.42 10.00 -8.32
N LYS A 239 -8.54 10.39 -9.22
CA LYS A 239 -8.79 11.40 -10.25
C LYS A 239 -8.69 10.76 -11.63
N ASN A 240 -9.65 11.06 -12.49
CA ASN A 240 -9.71 10.55 -13.86
C ASN A 240 -9.63 11.69 -14.87
N GLY A 241 -8.74 11.57 -15.84
CA GLY A 241 -8.51 12.59 -16.86
C GLY A 241 -7.81 13.84 -16.33
N ALA A 242 -8.12 14.98 -16.91
CA ALA A 242 -7.51 16.26 -16.54
C ALA A 242 -8.07 16.80 -15.22
N PHE A 243 -7.19 17.28 -14.35
CA PHE A 243 -7.57 17.96 -13.10
C PHE A 243 -6.51 18.98 -12.67
N GLU A 244 -6.92 19.90 -11.82
CA GLU A 244 -6.05 20.89 -11.17
C GLU A 244 -6.26 20.80 -9.67
N ASP A 245 -5.20 21.04 -8.90
CA ASP A 245 -5.24 21.03 -7.45
C ASP A 245 -4.01 21.79 -6.90
N THR A 246 -3.84 21.84 -5.56
CA THR A 246 -2.78 22.60 -4.91
C THR A 246 -2.02 21.74 -3.92
N ALA A 247 -0.69 21.76 -3.97
CA ALA A 247 0.19 21.30 -2.91
C ALA A 247 0.50 22.50 -2.01
N ASP A 248 -0.35 22.70 -1.01
CA ASP A 248 -0.21 23.80 -0.04
C ASP A 248 0.82 23.46 1.05
N GLU A 249 0.97 24.34 2.03
CA GLU A 249 1.94 24.17 3.14
C GLU A 249 1.54 23.09 4.14
N LYS A 250 0.32 22.54 4.04
CA LYS A 250 -0.19 21.57 5.01
C LYS A 250 0.35 20.17 4.76
N SER A 251 0.37 19.73 3.51
CA SER A 251 0.80 18.39 3.15
C SER A 251 1.52 18.34 1.82
N PHE A 252 2.50 17.45 1.72
CA PHE A 252 2.98 17.00 0.42
C PHE A 252 1.86 16.34 -0.37
N VAL A 253 2.06 16.19 -1.68
CA VAL A 253 1.15 15.44 -2.55
C VAL A 253 1.91 14.29 -3.20
N SER A 254 1.41 13.06 -3.04
CA SER A 254 1.86 11.90 -3.81
C SER A 254 0.90 11.64 -4.96
N LEU A 255 1.42 11.55 -6.17
CA LEU A 255 0.68 11.24 -7.38
C LEU A 255 1.14 9.89 -7.91
N LEU A 256 0.26 8.89 -7.93
CA LEU A 256 0.51 7.57 -8.50
C LEU A 256 -0.35 7.38 -9.75
N VAL A 257 0.28 7.31 -10.93
CA VAL A 257 -0.43 7.12 -12.20
C VAL A 257 -0.76 5.64 -12.37
N THR A 258 -2.05 5.31 -12.24
CA THR A 258 -2.53 3.93 -12.27
C THR A 258 -2.92 3.44 -13.67
N ASP A 259 -3.26 4.38 -14.58
CA ASP A 259 -3.55 4.09 -15.99
C ASP A 259 -3.39 5.34 -16.85
N GLY A 260 -3.27 5.17 -18.19
CA GLY A 260 -3.19 6.27 -19.16
C GLY A 260 -1.83 6.98 -19.18
N GLU A 261 -1.83 8.13 -19.86
CA GLU A 261 -0.65 8.99 -20.05
C GLU A 261 -1.05 10.47 -20.14
N GLY A 262 -0.08 11.36 -19.94
CA GLY A 262 -0.32 12.79 -20.00
C GLY A 262 0.87 13.63 -19.57
N GLU A 263 0.58 14.78 -18.99
CA GLU A 263 1.56 15.74 -18.48
C GLU A 263 1.17 16.19 -17.07
N LEU A 264 2.17 16.31 -16.19
CA LEU A 264 2.07 16.92 -14.87
C LEU A 264 2.83 18.25 -14.91
N THR A 265 2.16 19.34 -14.56
CA THR A 265 2.76 20.67 -14.46
C THR A 265 2.66 21.18 -13.02
N CYS A 266 3.76 21.70 -12.46
CA CYS A 266 3.81 22.33 -11.15
C CYS A 266 4.97 23.34 -11.10
N GLY A 267 4.73 24.54 -10.57
CA GLY A 267 5.77 25.55 -10.38
C GLY A 267 6.53 25.94 -11.68
N GLY A 268 5.87 25.88 -12.84
CA GLY A 268 6.47 26.15 -14.14
C GLY A 268 7.25 24.98 -14.76
N GLU A 269 7.39 23.87 -14.05
CA GLU A 269 7.96 22.61 -14.58
C GLU A 269 6.84 21.78 -15.22
N THR A 270 7.14 21.07 -16.31
CA THR A 270 6.22 20.12 -16.95
C THR A 270 6.96 18.82 -17.23
N VAL A 271 6.37 17.69 -16.84
CA VAL A 271 6.92 16.35 -17.07
C VAL A 271 5.86 15.44 -17.71
N VAL A 272 6.31 14.58 -18.61
CA VAL A 272 5.46 13.53 -19.16
C VAL A 272 5.22 12.47 -18.08
N VAL A 273 3.96 12.04 -17.96
CA VAL A 273 3.53 11.04 -17.01
C VAL A 273 2.84 9.89 -17.73
N LYS A 274 3.01 8.69 -17.23
CA LYS A 274 2.41 7.48 -17.78
C LYS A 274 2.12 6.46 -16.68
N LYS A 275 1.31 5.49 -17.00
CA LYS A 275 0.98 4.36 -16.13
C LYS A 275 2.23 3.78 -15.47
N GLY A 276 2.18 3.62 -14.14
CA GLY A 276 3.27 3.13 -13.30
C GLY A 276 4.18 4.21 -12.74
N ASP A 277 4.08 5.45 -13.21
CA ASP A 277 4.88 6.55 -12.67
C ASP A 277 4.37 7.01 -11.30
N SER A 278 5.30 7.35 -10.41
CA SER A 278 5.04 7.92 -9.08
C SER A 278 5.80 9.24 -8.93
N PHE A 279 5.11 10.23 -8.36
CA PHE A 279 5.67 11.56 -8.13
C PHE A 279 5.40 12.02 -6.71
N PHE A 280 6.36 12.75 -6.16
CA PHE A 280 6.24 13.47 -4.91
C PHE A 280 6.32 14.98 -5.19
N LEU A 281 5.30 15.72 -4.79
CA LEU A 281 5.29 17.17 -4.79
C LEU A 281 5.46 17.65 -3.34
N PRO A 282 6.55 18.35 -3.02
CA PRO A 282 6.75 18.90 -1.67
C PRO A 282 5.60 19.82 -1.26
N ALA A 283 5.31 19.89 0.03
CA ALA A 283 4.40 20.88 0.57
C ALA A 283 4.85 22.30 0.17
N GLY A 284 3.88 23.16 -0.14
CA GLY A 284 4.17 24.53 -0.60
C GLY A 284 4.60 24.61 -2.07
N SER A 285 4.55 23.53 -2.86
CA SER A 285 4.86 23.58 -4.30
C SER A 285 3.82 24.38 -5.11
N GLY A 286 2.66 24.69 -4.52
CA GLY A 286 1.62 25.50 -5.13
C GLY A 286 0.71 24.72 -6.09
N ASN A 287 0.12 25.43 -7.03
CA ASN A 287 -0.82 24.84 -7.98
C ASN A 287 -0.14 23.86 -8.92
N TYR A 288 -0.77 22.71 -9.11
CA TYR A 288 -0.37 21.73 -10.10
C TYR A 288 -1.55 21.28 -10.96
N ALA A 289 -1.24 20.78 -12.15
CA ALA A 289 -2.24 20.28 -13.07
C ALA A 289 -1.77 18.96 -13.70
N VAL A 290 -2.69 18.02 -13.83
CA VAL A 290 -2.52 16.84 -14.67
C VAL A 290 -3.39 17.01 -15.90
N ARG A 291 -2.84 16.73 -17.07
CA ARG A 291 -3.53 16.78 -18.36
C ARG A 291 -3.37 15.44 -19.07
N GLY A 292 -4.35 15.06 -19.90
CA GLY A 292 -4.31 13.79 -20.64
C GLY A 292 -5.39 12.83 -20.20
N THR A 293 -5.11 11.53 -20.36
CA THR A 293 -6.05 10.43 -20.08
C THR A 293 -5.74 9.70 -18.78
N CYS A 294 -4.91 10.28 -17.91
CA CYS A 294 -4.42 9.65 -16.70
C CYS A 294 -5.56 9.26 -15.75
N GLN A 295 -5.42 8.09 -15.15
CA GLN A 295 -6.04 7.74 -13.87
C GLN A 295 -4.97 7.87 -12.79
N THR A 296 -5.24 8.62 -11.74
CA THR A 296 -4.23 8.97 -10.74
C THR A 296 -4.82 8.81 -9.34
N LEU A 297 -4.09 8.11 -8.47
CA LEU A 297 -4.33 8.19 -7.04
C LEU A 297 -3.54 9.38 -6.49
N VAL A 298 -4.25 10.26 -5.82
CA VAL A 298 -3.69 11.45 -5.14
C VAL A 298 -3.74 11.18 -3.66
N THR A 299 -2.56 11.15 -3.01
CA THR A 299 -2.46 10.89 -1.56
C THR A 299 -1.87 12.09 -0.85
N ARG A 300 -2.48 12.45 0.28
CA ARG A 300 -2.03 13.46 1.24
C ARG A 300 -2.09 12.89 2.66
N VAL A 301 -1.50 13.62 3.60
CA VAL A 301 -1.67 13.39 5.05
C VAL A 301 -2.80 14.23 5.61
#